data_e3ca9536657345e1d3d7e081e44ad598
#
_entry.id   e3ca9536657345e1d3d7e081e44ad598
#
_cell.length_a   1.000
_cell.length_b   1.000
_cell.length_c   1.000
_cell.angle_alpha   90.00
_cell.angle_beta   90.00
_cell.angle_gamma   90.00
#
_symmetry.space_group_name_H-M   'P 1'
#
loop_
_entity.id
_entity.type
_entity.pdbx_description
1 polymer ?
#
loop_
_entity_poly.entity_id
_entity_poly.type
_entity_poly.pdbx_seq_one_letter_code
_entity_poly.pdbx_strand_id
1 'polypeptide(L)'
;MKGIPITLEIAAVTDIGRRRARNEDNFFVNGAFIDHYKVRAERFESVDTEEVHVMAVCDGMGGLTDGDVAAMIGVTTLSDHADELQAIRTGEDASFTANRIVRTANDRILKRIKKTGKKMGSTFAMLVASVDCLYACNLGDSEIYIKTRFGMERLSKPQTYAQELVDSGAVSENQAGRSYGRNQLSKYLGMDNLKALKPNESSAEIRTGDILLICSDGVSDVLPSHSIYASLSSDRPVNEIADTLIEKALRKNSGDNMTVVIARVLDDGRVARLRRRLGIALGITAGVVMLTVMIAWML
;
A
#
# COMPACT_ATOMS: atom_id res chain seq x y z
N MET A 1 21.88 11.34 8.72
CA MET A 1 22.65 10.52 7.76
C MET A 1 21.66 10.08 6.68
N LYS A 2 22.05 10.14 5.38
CA LYS A 2 21.20 9.62 4.30
C LYS A 2 20.90 8.13 4.54
N GLY A 3 19.67 7.69 4.25
CA GLY A 3 19.27 6.29 4.29
C GLY A 3 20.03 5.46 3.24
N ILE A 4 19.75 4.19 3.20
CA ILE A 4 20.27 3.29 2.16
C ILE A 4 19.12 3.08 1.18
N PRO A 5 19.28 3.43 -0.10
CA PRO A 5 18.22 3.26 -1.06
C PRO A 5 17.99 1.78 -1.39
N ILE A 6 16.76 1.47 -1.77
CA ILE A 6 16.34 0.21 -2.38
C ILE A 6 15.83 0.49 -3.79
N THR A 7 15.86 -0.51 -4.66
CA THR A 7 15.41 -0.35 -6.05
C THR A 7 14.18 -1.22 -6.29
N LEU A 8 13.10 -0.59 -6.73
CA LEU A 8 11.86 -1.26 -7.11
C LEU A 8 11.53 -1.05 -8.58
N GLU A 9 11.10 -2.11 -9.26
CA GLU A 9 10.37 -2.04 -10.52
C GLU A 9 8.87 -1.97 -10.16
N ILE A 10 8.17 -0.91 -10.58
CA ILE A 10 6.81 -0.63 -10.13
C ILE A 10 5.88 -0.47 -11.33
N ALA A 11 4.68 -1.02 -11.26
CA ALA A 11 3.60 -0.76 -12.19
C ALA A 11 2.30 -0.53 -11.43
N ALA A 12 1.51 0.44 -11.86
CA ALA A 12 0.14 0.66 -11.41
C ALA A 12 -0.79 0.68 -12.62
N VAL A 13 -1.94 0.02 -12.50
CA VAL A 13 -2.97 -0.01 -13.52
C VAL A 13 -4.32 0.14 -12.84
N THR A 14 -5.15 1.05 -13.37
CA THR A 14 -6.56 1.16 -13.01
C THR A 14 -7.43 1.04 -14.25
N ASP A 15 -8.60 0.42 -14.13
CA ASP A 15 -9.58 0.26 -15.19
C ASP A 15 -11.00 0.40 -14.63
N ILE A 16 -11.85 1.13 -15.36
CA ILE A 16 -13.25 1.37 -14.99
C ILE A 16 -14.08 0.07 -14.90
N GLY A 17 -13.60 -1.00 -15.56
CA GLY A 17 -14.38 -2.21 -15.70
C GLY A 17 -15.51 -2.10 -16.73
N ARG A 18 -16.38 -3.10 -16.73
CA ARG A 18 -17.43 -3.24 -17.75
C ARG A 18 -18.79 -2.69 -17.33
N ARG A 19 -19.02 -2.45 -16.05
CA ARG A 19 -20.36 -2.15 -15.51
C ARG A 19 -20.47 -0.77 -14.88
N ARG A 20 -19.37 -0.19 -14.43
CA ARG A 20 -19.37 1.12 -13.80
C ARG A 20 -19.39 2.24 -14.85
N ALA A 21 -20.06 3.33 -14.54
CA ALA A 21 -20.08 4.53 -15.38
C ALA A 21 -18.89 5.46 -15.12
N ARG A 22 -18.23 5.29 -13.97
CA ARG A 22 -17.06 6.08 -13.52
C ARG A 22 -16.04 5.15 -12.90
N ASN A 23 -14.77 5.56 -13.00
CA ASN A 23 -13.71 4.98 -12.19
C ASN A 23 -13.59 5.83 -10.92
N GLU A 24 -13.88 5.23 -9.78
CA GLU A 24 -13.82 5.86 -8.47
C GLU A 24 -12.54 5.47 -7.72
N ASP A 25 -11.73 4.57 -8.30
CA ASP A 25 -10.42 4.19 -7.77
C ASP A 25 -9.34 5.23 -8.09
N ASN A 26 -8.33 5.29 -7.23
CA ASN A 26 -7.08 5.99 -7.49
C ASN A 26 -5.89 5.23 -6.89
N PHE A 27 -4.71 5.42 -7.46
CA PHE A 27 -3.47 4.88 -6.92
C PHE A 27 -2.49 6.01 -6.59
N PHE A 28 -1.50 5.69 -5.76
CA PHE A 28 -0.37 6.56 -5.44
C PHE A 28 0.92 5.75 -5.54
N VAL A 29 1.93 6.28 -6.23
CA VAL A 29 3.27 5.68 -6.35
C VAL A 29 4.31 6.80 -6.28
N ASN A 30 5.04 6.91 -5.17
CA ASN A 30 6.15 7.86 -4.99
C ASN A 30 5.84 9.31 -5.40
N GLY A 31 4.61 9.77 -5.19
CA GLY A 31 4.13 11.11 -5.59
C GLY A 31 3.34 11.14 -6.88
N ALA A 32 3.38 10.09 -7.71
CA ALA A 32 2.52 9.97 -8.88
C ALA A 32 1.14 9.44 -8.48
N PHE A 33 0.08 10.03 -8.98
CA PHE A 33 -1.32 9.62 -8.82
C PHE A 33 -2.15 10.20 -9.96
N ILE A 34 -3.41 9.77 -10.10
CA ILE A 34 -4.33 10.33 -11.08
C ILE A 34 -4.84 11.67 -10.54
N ASP A 35 -4.45 12.78 -11.18
CA ASP A 35 -4.74 14.14 -10.73
C ASP A 35 -6.02 14.74 -11.33
N HIS A 36 -6.75 13.97 -12.15
CA HIS A 36 -7.96 14.41 -12.83
C HIS A 36 -9.09 13.38 -12.71
N TYR A 37 -10.33 13.86 -12.74
CA TYR A 37 -11.54 13.03 -12.69
C TYR A 37 -11.91 12.47 -14.07
N LYS A 38 -12.78 11.47 -14.10
CA LYS A 38 -13.33 10.82 -15.30
C LYS A 38 -12.34 9.94 -16.07
N VAL A 39 -11.30 9.47 -15.40
CA VAL A 39 -10.39 8.48 -15.97
C VAL A 39 -11.14 7.17 -16.19
N ARG A 40 -11.00 6.57 -17.36
CA ARG A 40 -11.53 5.23 -17.64
C ARG A 40 -10.50 4.16 -17.36
N ALA A 41 -9.27 4.40 -17.78
CA ALA A 41 -8.12 3.55 -17.49
C ALA A 41 -6.86 4.42 -17.47
N GLU A 42 -5.92 4.09 -16.60
CA GLU A 42 -4.62 4.76 -16.47
C GLU A 42 -3.54 3.73 -16.14
N ARG A 43 -2.32 3.98 -16.61
CA ARG A 43 -1.14 3.16 -16.35
C ARG A 43 0.01 4.03 -15.89
N PHE A 44 0.80 3.48 -14.97
CA PHE A 44 2.05 4.08 -14.50
C PHE A 44 3.11 2.97 -14.42
N GLU A 45 4.32 3.28 -14.85
CA GLU A 45 5.46 2.37 -14.78
C GLU A 45 6.71 3.15 -14.40
N SER A 46 7.52 2.59 -13.51
CA SER A 46 8.83 3.16 -13.14
C SER A 46 9.79 2.08 -12.65
N VAL A 47 11.09 2.42 -12.71
CA VAL A 47 12.13 1.75 -11.94
C VAL A 47 12.81 2.81 -11.12
N ASP A 48 12.51 2.83 -9.82
CA ASP A 48 12.95 3.87 -8.91
C ASP A 48 13.92 3.34 -7.87
N THR A 49 14.92 4.16 -7.54
CA THR A 49 15.89 3.90 -6.47
C THR A 49 15.77 5.00 -5.42
N GLU A 50 15.09 4.68 -4.31
CA GLU A 50 14.73 5.62 -3.26
C GLU A 50 15.07 5.07 -1.88
N GLU A 51 15.25 5.96 -0.89
CA GLU A 51 15.40 5.56 0.51
C GLU A 51 14.09 5.01 1.08
N VAL A 52 12.97 5.57 0.63
CA VAL A 52 11.61 5.18 1.02
C VAL A 52 10.71 5.19 -0.21
N HIS A 53 10.07 4.07 -0.49
CA HIS A 53 9.01 3.97 -1.48
C HIS A 53 7.65 3.96 -0.79
N VAL A 54 6.70 4.70 -1.36
CA VAL A 54 5.32 4.76 -0.88
C VAL A 54 4.37 4.43 -2.01
N MET A 55 3.53 3.44 -1.80
CA MET A 55 2.50 3.00 -2.74
C MET A 55 1.16 2.89 -2.04
N ALA A 56 0.07 3.26 -2.71
CA ALA A 56 -1.27 3.10 -2.14
C ALA A 56 -2.32 2.90 -3.22
N VAL A 57 -3.47 2.33 -2.80
CA VAL A 57 -4.73 2.28 -3.54
C VAL A 57 -5.82 2.85 -2.65
N CYS A 58 -6.65 3.71 -3.24
CA CYS A 58 -7.84 4.27 -2.66
C CYS A 58 -9.03 3.91 -3.57
N ASP A 59 -9.95 3.09 -3.06
CA ASP A 59 -11.18 2.69 -3.72
C ASP A 59 -12.31 3.57 -3.20
N GLY A 60 -12.83 4.40 -4.08
CA GLY A 60 -13.82 5.41 -3.72
C GLY A 60 -15.25 4.88 -3.74
N MET A 61 -16.00 5.16 -2.70
CA MET A 61 -17.41 4.83 -2.59
C MET A 61 -18.26 6.08 -2.33
N GLY A 62 -19.37 6.24 -3.03
CA GLY A 62 -20.14 7.49 -2.89
C GLY A 62 -21.53 7.47 -3.48
N GLY A 63 -22.25 6.31 -3.42
CA GLY A 63 -23.67 6.20 -3.79
C GLY A 63 -23.92 6.65 -5.19
N LEU A 64 -23.77 7.57 -5.87
CA LEU A 64 -23.99 7.89 -7.29
C LEU A 64 -22.98 8.89 -7.89
N THR A 65 -22.17 9.63 -7.13
CA THR A 65 -21.48 10.78 -7.73
C THR A 65 -20.11 11.21 -7.21
N ASP A 66 -19.62 10.80 -6.05
CA ASP A 66 -18.44 11.46 -5.45
C ASP A 66 -17.41 10.49 -4.78
N GLY A 67 -17.41 9.20 -5.16
CA GLY A 67 -16.38 8.24 -4.71
C GLY A 67 -15.00 8.63 -5.25
N ASP A 68 -14.93 9.04 -6.51
CA ASP A 68 -13.72 9.57 -7.15
C ASP A 68 -13.11 10.76 -6.38
N VAL A 69 -13.97 11.62 -5.80
CA VAL A 69 -13.53 12.74 -4.96
C VAL A 69 -12.92 12.25 -3.65
N ALA A 70 -13.51 11.22 -3.03
CA ALA A 70 -12.97 10.67 -1.78
C ALA A 70 -11.63 9.98 -2.00
N ALA A 71 -11.50 9.15 -3.05
CA ALA A 71 -10.23 8.53 -3.44
C ALA A 71 -9.15 9.59 -3.76
N MET A 72 -9.52 10.65 -4.50
CA MET A 72 -8.64 11.77 -4.78
C MET A 72 -8.15 12.47 -3.50
N ILE A 73 -9.02 12.66 -2.51
CA ILE A 73 -8.61 13.22 -1.21
C ILE A 73 -7.61 12.30 -0.51
N GLY A 74 -7.80 10.99 -0.60
CA GLY A 74 -6.85 10.00 -0.06
C GLY A 74 -5.45 10.18 -0.64
N VAL A 75 -5.32 10.12 -1.97
CA VAL A 75 -4.01 10.20 -2.65
C VAL A 75 -3.37 11.59 -2.57
N THR A 76 -4.15 12.67 -2.65
CA THR A 76 -3.61 14.03 -2.48
C THR A 76 -3.14 14.28 -1.05
N THR A 77 -3.77 13.65 -0.05
CA THR A 77 -3.29 13.73 1.33
C THR A 77 -1.93 13.04 1.50
N LEU A 78 -1.68 11.90 0.80
CA LEU A 78 -0.34 11.29 0.75
C LEU A 78 0.68 12.26 0.15
N SER A 79 0.35 12.89 -0.98
CA SER A 79 1.23 13.87 -1.65
C SER A 79 1.57 15.06 -0.74
N ASP A 80 0.59 15.57 0.00
CA ASP A 80 0.79 16.70 0.94
C ASP A 80 1.69 16.34 2.14
N HIS A 81 1.88 15.03 2.42
CA HIS A 81 2.75 14.53 3.50
C HIS A 81 4.05 13.91 2.95
N ALA A 82 4.46 14.26 1.73
CA ALA A 82 5.62 13.65 1.07
C ALA A 82 6.90 13.75 1.90
N ASP A 83 7.19 14.92 2.50
CA ASP A 83 8.38 15.12 3.34
C ASP A 83 8.38 14.20 4.57
N GLU A 84 7.21 14.00 5.19
CA GLU A 84 7.07 13.12 6.36
C GLU A 84 7.22 11.66 5.97
N LEU A 85 6.66 11.26 4.82
CA LEU A 85 6.80 9.92 4.28
C LEU A 85 8.26 9.61 3.94
N GLN A 86 8.98 10.55 3.34
CA GLN A 86 10.42 10.42 3.06
C GLN A 86 11.30 10.44 4.33
N ALA A 87 10.78 10.95 5.45
CA ALA A 87 11.47 10.94 6.74
C ALA A 87 11.32 9.62 7.51
N ILE A 88 10.48 8.69 7.09
CA ILE A 88 10.28 7.38 7.74
C ILE A 88 11.58 6.59 7.77
N ARG A 89 11.93 6.05 8.96
CA ARG A 89 13.12 5.20 9.15
C ARG A 89 12.79 3.89 9.86
N THR A 90 11.68 3.86 10.59
CA THR A 90 11.26 2.69 11.38
C THR A 90 9.78 2.36 11.12
N GLY A 91 9.34 1.17 11.52
CA GLY A 91 7.91 0.81 11.49
C GLY A 91 7.07 1.71 12.40
N GLU A 92 7.63 2.22 13.49
CA GLU A 92 6.94 3.16 14.40
C GLU A 92 6.72 4.52 13.72
N ASP A 93 7.74 5.04 13.00
CA ASP A 93 7.58 6.26 12.20
C ASP A 93 6.50 6.07 11.13
N ALA A 94 6.51 4.91 10.46
CA ALA A 94 5.52 4.56 9.43
C ALA A 94 4.11 4.51 10.01
N SER A 95 3.92 3.85 11.15
CA SER A 95 2.64 3.78 11.85
C SER A 95 2.14 5.15 12.28
N PHE A 96 3.01 5.97 12.88
CA PHE A 96 2.66 7.33 13.30
C PHE A 96 2.23 8.19 12.11
N THR A 97 3.02 8.18 11.02
CA THR A 97 2.74 8.96 9.80
C THR A 97 1.46 8.48 9.11
N ALA A 98 1.26 7.16 8.98
CA ALA A 98 0.06 6.57 8.39
C ALA A 98 -1.21 6.96 9.15
N ASN A 99 -1.19 6.85 10.48
CA ASN A 99 -2.33 7.24 11.32
C ASN A 99 -2.66 8.74 11.18
N ARG A 100 -1.64 9.60 11.02
CA ARG A 100 -1.81 11.03 10.79
C ARG A 100 -2.44 11.32 9.42
N ILE A 101 -1.96 10.65 8.38
CA ILE A 101 -2.50 10.75 7.02
C ILE A 101 -3.96 10.30 6.99
N VAL A 102 -4.28 9.14 7.56
CA VAL A 102 -5.65 8.61 7.65
C VAL A 102 -6.59 9.61 8.34
N ARG A 103 -6.18 10.20 9.46
CA ARG A 103 -6.98 11.22 10.15
C ARG A 103 -7.16 12.47 9.31
N THR A 104 -6.09 12.98 8.69
CA THR A 104 -6.15 14.18 7.84
C THR A 104 -7.06 13.95 6.62
N ALA A 105 -6.94 12.81 5.95
CA ALA A 105 -7.79 12.45 4.81
C ALA A 105 -9.27 12.33 5.24
N ASN A 106 -9.53 11.64 6.35
CA ASN A 106 -10.88 11.52 6.91
C ASN A 106 -11.51 12.89 7.21
N ASP A 107 -10.77 13.78 7.87
CA ASP A 107 -11.26 15.14 8.21
C ASP A 107 -11.55 15.97 6.94
N ARG A 108 -10.74 15.82 5.90
CA ARG A 108 -10.96 16.46 4.59
C ARG A 108 -12.24 15.94 3.92
N ILE A 109 -12.47 14.64 3.93
CA ILE A 109 -13.68 14.03 3.40
C ILE A 109 -14.90 14.49 4.20
N LEU A 110 -14.87 14.46 5.52
CA LEU A 110 -15.98 14.94 6.38
C LEU A 110 -16.30 16.42 6.14
N LYS A 111 -15.29 17.28 5.98
CA LYS A 111 -15.47 18.68 5.60
C LYS A 111 -16.16 18.81 4.23
N ARG A 112 -15.79 17.95 3.27
CA ARG A 112 -16.41 17.93 1.94
C ARG A 112 -17.86 17.48 2.02
N ILE A 113 -18.17 16.41 2.77
CA ILE A 113 -19.52 15.92 3.03
C ILE A 113 -20.38 17.05 3.64
N LYS A 114 -19.86 17.72 4.67
CA LYS A 114 -20.58 18.84 5.32
C LYS A 114 -20.86 20.00 4.35
N LYS A 115 -19.91 20.29 3.46
CA LYS A 115 -20.07 21.38 2.46
C LYS A 115 -21.07 21.05 1.35
N THR A 116 -21.12 19.80 0.92
CA THR A 116 -21.91 19.39 -0.28
C THR A 116 -23.21 18.68 0.06
N GLY A 117 -23.36 18.18 1.28
CA GLY A 117 -24.46 17.29 1.69
C GLY A 117 -24.39 15.87 1.10
N LYS A 118 -23.34 15.56 0.31
CA LYS A 118 -23.20 14.30 -0.38
C LYS A 118 -22.35 13.32 0.44
N LYS A 119 -22.86 12.11 0.65
CA LYS A 119 -22.12 11.04 1.30
C LYS A 119 -21.05 10.49 0.36
N MET A 120 -19.83 10.37 0.84
CA MET A 120 -18.70 9.78 0.15
C MET A 120 -17.73 9.16 1.14
N GLY A 121 -16.92 8.23 0.69
CA GLY A 121 -15.87 7.61 1.47
C GLY A 121 -14.85 6.95 0.55
N SER A 122 -13.82 6.38 1.13
CA SER A 122 -12.82 5.62 0.36
C SER A 122 -12.17 4.58 1.26
N THR A 123 -11.76 3.45 0.68
CA THR A 123 -10.72 2.62 1.29
C THR A 123 -9.39 3.36 1.30
N PHE A 124 -8.45 2.84 2.06
CA PHE A 124 -7.07 3.31 2.07
C PHE A 124 -6.15 2.12 2.33
N ALA A 125 -5.41 1.69 1.33
CA ALA A 125 -4.42 0.63 1.44
C ALA A 125 -3.06 1.18 1.05
N MET A 126 -2.08 1.16 1.96
CA MET A 126 -0.76 1.76 1.77
C MET A 126 0.36 0.80 2.16
N LEU A 127 1.42 0.80 1.36
CA LEU A 127 2.71 0.20 1.62
C LEU A 127 3.80 1.26 1.70
N VAL A 128 4.66 1.15 2.70
CA VAL A 128 5.92 1.88 2.82
C VAL A 128 7.05 0.86 2.81
N ALA A 129 7.96 0.95 1.85
CA ALA A 129 9.09 0.06 1.71
C ALA A 129 10.42 0.82 1.82
N SER A 130 11.30 0.35 2.68
CA SER A 130 12.67 0.82 2.86
C SER A 130 13.60 -0.34 3.19
N VAL A 131 14.90 -0.11 3.27
CA VAL A 131 15.89 -1.13 3.65
C VAL A 131 15.63 -1.73 5.04
N ASP A 132 15.00 -1.00 5.92
CA ASP A 132 14.78 -1.36 7.32
C ASP A 132 13.34 -1.79 7.64
N CYS A 133 12.38 -1.46 6.76
CA CYS A 133 10.97 -1.60 7.07
C CYS A 133 10.15 -1.85 5.80
N LEU A 134 9.36 -2.92 5.77
CA LEU A 134 8.15 -3.00 4.98
C LEU A 134 6.98 -2.84 5.95
N TYR A 135 6.26 -1.74 5.80
CA TYR A 135 5.07 -1.45 6.59
C TYR A 135 3.86 -1.40 5.67
N ALA A 136 2.78 -2.04 6.09
CA ALA A 136 1.51 -2.06 5.40
C ALA A 136 0.40 -1.58 6.34
N CYS A 137 -0.50 -0.75 5.85
CA CYS A 137 -1.73 -0.45 6.56
C CYS A 137 -2.93 -0.42 5.61
N ASN A 138 -4.10 -0.86 6.11
CA ASN A 138 -5.34 -0.73 5.38
C ASN A 138 -6.49 -0.25 6.25
N LEU A 139 -7.34 0.56 5.64
CA LEU A 139 -8.66 0.94 6.12
C LEU A 139 -9.66 0.59 5.01
N GLY A 140 -10.57 -0.33 5.30
CA GLY A 140 -11.47 -0.93 4.29
C GLY A 140 -11.05 -2.34 3.90
N ASP A 141 -11.34 -2.75 2.68
CA ASP A 141 -11.18 -4.12 2.17
C ASP A 141 -10.23 -4.24 0.97
N SER A 142 -9.66 -3.16 0.47
CA SER A 142 -8.55 -3.23 -0.48
C SER A 142 -7.41 -4.08 0.10
N GLU A 143 -6.88 -4.98 -0.71
CA GLU A 143 -5.96 -6.01 -0.23
C GLU A 143 -4.50 -5.69 -0.51
N ILE A 144 -3.62 -6.09 0.43
CA ILE A 144 -2.17 -5.93 0.34
C ILE A 144 -1.52 -7.30 0.51
N TYR A 145 -0.61 -7.64 -0.40
CA TYR A 145 0.10 -8.91 -0.39
C TYR A 145 1.62 -8.72 -0.53
N ILE A 146 2.35 -9.62 0.06
CA ILE A 146 3.75 -9.88 -0.26
C ILE A 146 3.89 -11.31 -0.79
N LYS A 147 4.52 -11.47 -1.96
CA LYS A 147 4.93 -12.77 -2.51
C LYS A 147 6.45 -12.88 -2.40
N THR A 148 6.89 -13.84 -1.64
CA THR A 148 8.30 -14.19 -1.43
C THR A 148 8.64 -15.52 -2.12
N ARG A 149 9.88 -15.95 -2.04
CA ARG A 149 10.29 -17.30 -2.48
C ARG A 149 9.62 -18.43 -1.71
N PHE A 150 9.06 -18.16 -0.53
CA PHE A 150 8.41 -19.16 0.33
C PHE A 150 6.90 -19.26 0.14
N GLY A 151 6.29 -18.29 -0.54
CA GLY A 151 4.84 -18.23 -0.75
C GLY A 151 4.33 -16.79 -0.82
N MET A 152 3.02 -16.66 -0.69
CA MET A 152 2.33 -15.37 -0.65
C MET A 152 1.60 -15.22 0.68
N GLU A 153 1.73 -14.05 1.28
CA GLU A 153 1.06 -13.66 2.51
C GLU A 153 0.22 -12.41 2.26
N ARG A 154 -0.97 -12.35 2.85
CA ARG A 154 -1.81 -11.16 2.86
C ARG A 154 -1.46 -10.34 4.10
N LEU A 155 -0.98 -9.13 3.88
CA LEU A 155 -0.60 -8.18 4.92
C LEU A 155 -1.79 -7.35 5.42
N SER A 156 -2.82 -7.16 4.59
CA SER A 156 -4.05 -6.47 4.97
C SER A 156 -5.04 -7.42 5.65
N LYS A 157 -5.91 -6.84 6.49
CA LYS A 157 -7.07 -7.53 7.03
C LYS A 157 -8.33 -6.76 6.61
N PRO A 158 -9.29 -7.38 5.91
CA PRO A 158 -10.51 -6.70 5.50
C PRO A 158 -11.27 -6.13 6.71
N GLN A 159 -11.78 -4.93 6.56
CA GLN A 159 -12.58 -4.26 7.57
C GLN A 159 -14.02 -4.14 7.04
N THR A 160 -14.69 -5.28 6.98
CA THR A 160 -16.11 -5.43 6.60
C THR A 160 -16.92 -5.97 7.78
N TYR A 161 -18.24 -5.76 7.75
CA TYR A 161 -19.11 -6.34 8.78
C TYR A 161 -19.05 -7.88 8.77
N ALA A 162 -18.86 -8.50 7.61
CA ALA A 162 -18.67 -9.94 7.51
C ALA A 162 -17.40 -10.40 8.25
N GLN A 163 -16.30 -9.66 8.12
CA GLN A 163 -15.06 -9.97 8.84
C GLN A 163 -15.21 -9.79 10.35
N GLU A 164 -15.96 -8.78 10.80
CA GLU A 164 -16.24 -8.59 12.24
C GLU A 164 -17.02 -9.77 12.83
N LEU A 165 -17.95 -10.36 12.06
CA LEU A 165 -18.67 -11.58 12.47
C LEU A 165 -17.74 -12.79 12.56
N VAL A 166 -16.76 -12.92 11.65
CA VAL A 166 -15.71 -13.96 11.74
C VAL A 166 -14.85 -13.75 12.98
N ASP A 167 -14.37 -12.52 13.19
CA ASP A 167 -13.50 -12.18 14.31
C ASP A 167 -14.17 -12.40 15.69
N SER A 168 -15.47 -12.20 15.77
CA SER A 168 -16.26 -12.49 16.98
C SER A 168 -16.60 -13.98 17.16
N GLY A 169 -16.26 -14.82 16.17
CA GLY A 169 -16.60 -16.25 16.19
C GLY A 169 -18.09 -16.54 15.88
N ALA A 170 -18.86 -15.54 15.47
CA ALA A 170 -20.28 -15.70 15.16
C ALA A 170 -20.53 -16.51 13.88
N VAL A 171 -19.61 -16.43 12.91
CA VAL A 171 -19.65 -17.18 11.65
C VAL A 171 -18.27 -17.65 11.25
N SER A 172 -18.19 -18.72 10.45
CA SER A 172 -16.93 -19.15 9.83
C SER A 172 -16.59 -18.29 8.60
N GLU A 173 -15.33 -18.26 8.16
CA GLU A 173 -14.90 -17.56 6.94
C GLU A 173 -15.72 -17.99 5.71
N ASN A 174 -16.00 -19.29 5.56
CA ASN A 174 -16.82 -19.81 4.46
C ASN A 174 -18.28 -19.29 4.49
N GLN A 175 -18.81 -19.05 5.67
CA GLN A 175 -20.16 -18.49 5.83
C GLN A 175 -20.15 -16.98 5.57
N ALA A 176 -19.14 -16.26 6.07
CA ALA A 176 -18.96 -14.83 5.85
C ALA A 176 -18.85 -14.50 4.35
N GLY A 177 -18.08 -15.28 3.59
CA GLY A 177 -17.91 -15.11 2.15
C GLY A 177 -19.20 -15.28 1.32
N ARG A 178 -20.26 -15.84 1.91
CA ARG A 178 -21.59 -16.04 1.30
C ARG A 178 -22.67 -15.15 1.92
N SER A 179 -22.34 -14.36 2.93
CA SER A 179 -23.32 -13.57 3.69
C SER A 179 -23.70 -12.29 2.95
N TYR A 180 -24.93 -11.86 3.18
CA TYR A 180 -25.36 -10.51 2.82
C TYR A 180 -24.49 -9.50 3.59
N GLY A 181 -23.92 -8.52 2.90
CA GLY A 181 -23.05 -7.50 3.51
C GLY A 181 -21.55 -7.86 3.56
N ARG A 182 -21.10 -8.91 2.84
CA ARG A 182 -19.69 -9.28 2.80
C ARG A 182 -18.78 -8.13 2.33
N ASN A 183 -19.30 -7.28 1.41
CA ASN A 183 -18.61 -6.10 0.87
C ASN A 183 -19.04 -4.80 1.57
N GLN A 184 -19.78 -4.88 2.68
CA GLN A 184 -20.16 -3.70 3.45
C GLN A 184 -19.03 -3.33 4.40
N LEU A 185 -18.38 -2.21 4.12
CA LEU A 185 -17.27 -1.72 4.93
C LEU A 185 -17.74 -1.33 6.34
N SER A 186 -17.00 -1.76 7.34
CA SER A 186 -17.16 -1.32 8.73
C SER A 186 -16.22 -0.17 9.08
N LYS A 187 -15.13 0.01 8.30
CA LYS A 187 -14.19 1.12 8.43
C LYS A 187 -13.76 1.63 7.05
N TYR A 188 -13.72 2.95 6.92
CA TYR A 188 -13.35 3.64 5.68
C TYR A 188 -13.05 5.11 5.96
N LEU A 189 -12.37 5.80 5.06
CA LEU A 189 -12.20 7.25 5.10
C LEU A 189 -13.54 7.95 4.85
N GLY A 190 -13.90 8.93 5.66
CA GLY A 190 -15.18 9.65 5.61
C GLY A 190 -16.19 9.20 6.67
N MET A 191 -15.76 8.34 7.62
CA MET A 191 -16.62 7.92 8.73
C MET A 191 -16.58 8.93 9.89
N ASP A 192 -17.75 9.16 10.52
CA ASP A 192 -17.89 10.08 11.65
C ASP A 192 -17.29 9.54 12.97
N ASN A 193 -17.22 8.20 13.11
CA ASN A 193 -16.71 7.57 14.32
C ASN A 193 -15.18 7.54 14.34
N LEU A 194 -14.55 8.62 14.81
CA LEU A 194 -13.09 8.74 14.91
C LEU A 194 -12.42 7.69 15.82
N LYS A 195 -13.15 7.10 16.79
CA LYS A 195 -12.61 6.03 17.63
C LYS A 195 -12.46 4.72 16.87
N ALA A 196 -13.33 4.48 15.90
CA ALA A 196 -13.27 3.32 15.01
C ALA A 196 -12.31 3.54 13.83
N LEU A 197 -11.90 4.78 13.55
CA LEU A 197 -10.96 5.15 12.49
C LEU A 197 -9.54 4.69 12.85
N LYS A 198 -9.33 3.38 12.83
CA LYS A 198 -8.04 2.77 13.12
C LYS A 198 -7.70 1.82 11.98
N PRO A 199 -6.64 2.10 11.20
CA PRO A 199 -6.18 1.19 10.17
C PRO A 199 -5.71 -0.13 10.81
N ASN A 200 -5.81 -1.21 10.06
CA ASN A 200 -5.08 -2.42 10.36
C ASN A 200 -3.63 -2.22 9.91
N GLU A 201 -2.67 -2.68 10.70
CA GLU A 201 -1.26 -2.48 10.45
C GLU A 201 -0.52 -3.82 10.49
N SER A 202 0.44 -3.99 9.61
CA SER A 202 1.36 -5.12 9.59
C SER A 202 2.73 -4.71 9.10
N SER A 203 3.73 -5.54 9.37
CA SER A 203 5.10 -5.32 8.91
C SER A 203 5.71 -6.64 8.47
N ALA A 204 6.62 -6.57 7.50
CA ALA A 204 7.37 -7.71 7.00
C ALA A 204 8.79 -7.28 6.64
N GLU A 205 9.64 -8.26 6.35
CA GLU A 205 10.94 -8.01 5.72
C GLU A 205 10.82 -8.20 4.21
N ILE A 206 11.53 -7.37 3.46
CA ILE A 206 11.66 -7.54 2.00
C ILE A 206 13.02 -8.08 1.62
N ARG A 207 13.06 -8.79 0.50
CA ARG A 207 14.26 -9.33 -0.11
C ARG A 207 14.22 -9.08 -1.62
N THR A 208 15.39 -8.97 -2.21
CA THR A 208 15.51 -8.97 -3.67
C THR A 208 14.76 -10.17 -4.27
N GLY A 209 13.92 -9.90 -5.26
CA GLY A 209 13.02 -10.86 -5.91
C GLY A 209 11.62 -10.98 -5.29
N ASP A 210 11.35 -10.37 -4.14
CA ASP A 210 10.00 -10.32 -3.58
C ASP A 210 9.11 -9.40 -4.42
N ILE A 211 7.82 -9.70 -4.44
CA ILE A 211 6.81 -8.92 -5.15
C ILE A 211 5.75 -8.45 -4.15
N LEU A 212 5.46 -7.15 -4.20
CA LEU A 212 4.44 -6.48 -3.43
C LEU A 212 3.23 -6.22 -4.33
N LEU A 213 2.02 -6.37 -3.81
CA LEU A 213 0.78 -6.08 -4.52
C LEU A 213 -0.17 -5.33 -3.59
N ILE A 214 -0.77 -4.27 -4.10
CA ILE A 214 -1.98 -3.65 -3.55
C ILE A 214 -3.06 -3.74 -4.63
N CYS A 215 -4.29 -4.11 -4.27
CA CYS A 215 -5.40 -4.10 -5.21
C CYS A 215 -6.72 -3.71 -4.55
N SER A 216 -7.63 -3.11 -5.34
CA SER A 216 -9.01 -2.88 -4.94
C SER A 216 -9.84 -4.17 -5.00
N ASP A 217 -11.03 -4.15 -4.41
CA ASP A 217 -11.95 -5.29 -4.33
C ASP A 217 -12.42 -5.77 -5.71
N GLY A 218 -12.50 -4.86 -6.71
CA GLY A 218 -12.79 -5.25 -8.09
C GLY A 218 -11.85 -6.30 -8.68
N VAL A 219 -10.66 -6.45 -8.10
CA VAL A 219 -9.71 -7.51 -8.46
C VAL A 219 -9.83 -8.69 -7.51
N SER A 220 -9.76 -8.47 -6.19
CA SER A 220 -9.68 -9.54 -5.19
C SER A 220 -11.01 -10.29 -5.01
N ASP A 221 -12.15 -9.65 -5.23
CA ASP A 221 -13.47 -10.28 -5.13
C ASP A 221 -13.71 -11.37 -6.19
N VAL A 222 -13.07 -11.23 -7.35
CA VAL A 222 -13.27 -12.15 -8.49
C VAL A 222 -12.07 -13.06 -8.73
N LEU A 223 -10.89 -12.71 -8.22
CA LEU A 223 -9.69 -13.52 -8.35
C LEU A 223 -9.34 -14.18 -7.01
N PRO A 224 -9.49 -15.49 -6.88
CA PRO A 224 -9.08 -16.19 -5.67
C PRO A 224 -7.56 -16.09 -5.48
N SER A 225 -7.09 -16.12 -4.23
CA SER A 225 -5.67 -15.91 -3.85
C SER A 225 -4.69 -16.78 -4.64
N HIS A 226 -5.05 -18.03 -4.98
CA HIS A 226 -4.19 -18.89 -5.80
C HIS A 226 -4.00 -18.38 -7.24
N SER A 227 -5.01 -17.69 -7.82
CA SER A 227 -4.91 -17.08 -9.14
C SER A 227 -4.02 -15.83 -9.13
N ILE A 228 -4.12 -15.04 -8.06
CA ILE A 228 -3.24 -13.89 -7.80
C ILE A 228 -1.80 -14.42 -7.65
N TYR A 229 -1.59 -15.39 -6.77
CA TYR A 229 -0.28 -16.02 -6.55
C TYR A 229 0.36 -16.53 -7.85
N ALA A 230 -0.41 -17.24 -8.68
CA ALA A 230 0.08 -17.74 -9.96
C ALA A 230 0.51 -16.62 -10.92
N SER A 231 -0.19 -15.47 -10.89
CA SER A 231 0.20 -14.30 -11.70
C SER A 231 1.49 -13.67 -11.18
N LEU A 232 1.60 -13.47 -9.86
CA LEU A 232 2.80 -12.90 -9.21
C LEU A 232 4.02 -13.82 -9.29
N SER A 233 3.83 -15.12 -9.53
CA SER A 233 4.91 -16.10 -9.63
C SER A 233 5.52 -16.20 -11.04
N SER A 234 5.06 -15.38 -11.99
CA SER A 234 5.65 -15.34 -13.34
C SER A 234 6.91 -14.49 -13.36
N ASP A 235 7.87 -14.86 -14.22
CA ASP A 235 9.11 -14.10 -14.42
C ASP A 235 8.95 -12.88 -15.36
N ARG A 236 7.70 -12.54 -15.72
CA ARG A 236 7.42 -11.40 -16.58
C ARG A 236 7.65 -10.07 -15.88
N PRO A 237 7.87 -8.97 -16.62
CA PRO A 237 7.87 -7.60 -16.07
C PRO A 237 6.61 -7.31 -15.27
N VAL A 238 6.68 -6.42 -14.26
CA VAL A 238 5.54 -6.17 -13.36
C VAL A 238 4.36 -5.51 -14.07
N ASN A 239 4.59 -4.74 -15.12
CA ASN A 239 3.54 -4.16 -15.96
C ASN A 239 2.69 -5.24 -16.66
N GLU A 240 3.34 -6.28 -17.23
CA GLU A 240 2.61 -7.40 -17.82
C GLU A 240 1.85 -8.23 -16.79
N ILE A 241 2.39 -8.33 -15.56
CA ILE A 241 1.69 -8.99 -14.46
C ILE A 241 0.46 -8.17 -14.05
N ALA A 242 0.59 -6.84 -13.94
CA ALA A 242 -0.52 -5.95 -13.63
C ALA A 242 -1.63 -6.05 -14.67
N ASP A 243 -1.29 -5.96 -15.96
CA ASP A 243 -2.25 -6.14 -17.06
C ASP A 243 -2.93 -7.52 -17.01
N THR A 244 -2.15 -8.57 -16.71
CA THR A 244 -2.70 -9.94 -16.57
C THR A 244 -3.74 -10.03 -15.45
N LEU A 245 -3.54 -9.37 -14.32
CA LEU A 245 -4.50 -9.36 -13.21
C LEU A 245 -5.78 -8.64 -13.61
N ILE A 246 -5.67 -7.46 -14.22
CA ILE A 246 -6.84 -6.71 -14.73
C ILE A 246 -7.60 -7.52 -15.79
N GLU A 247 -6.89 -8.09 -16.78
CA GLU A 247 -7.53 -8.93 -17.80
C GLU A 247 -8.25 -10.15 -17.21
N LYS A 248 -7.64 -10.83 -16.23
CA LYS A 248 -8.28 -11.96 -15.54
C LYS A 248 -9.53 -11.52 -14.81
N ALA A 249 -9.51 -10.38 -14.11
CA ALA A 249 -10.68 -9.83 -13.42
C ALA A 249 -11.78 -9.46 -14.41
N LEU A 250 -11.43 -8.83 -15.53
CA LEU A 250 -12.37 -8.56 -16.64
C LEU A 250 -13.00 -9.83 -17.22
N ARG A 251 -12.21 -10.90 -17.42
CA ARG A 251 -12.73 -12.20 -17.91
C ARG A 251 -13.62 -12.89 -16.89
N LYS A 252 -13.41 -12.67 -15.60
CA LYS A 252 -14.26 -13.13 -14.51
C LYS A 252 -15.49 -12.25 -14.31
N ASN A 253 -15.66 -11.24 -15.20
CA ASN A 253 -16.82 -10.37 -15.22
C ASN A 253 -16.95 -9.53 -13.94
N SER A 254 -15.79 -8.99 -13.44
CA SER A 254 -15.81 -8.02 -12.35
C SER A 254 -16.88 -6.95 -12.60
N GLY A 255 -17.63 -6.63 -11.59
CA GLY A 255 -18.69 -5.62 -11.62
C GLY A 255 -18.21 -4.24 -11.20
N ASP A 256 -16.94 -4.11 -10.80
CA ASP A 256 -16.39 -2.90 -10.20
C ASP A 256 -15.22 -2.30 -10.98
N ASN A 257 -14.75 -1.13 -10.52
CA ASN A 257 -13.48 -0.57 -10.88
C ASN A 257 -12.37 -1.51 -10.40
N MET A 258 -11.26 -1.56 -11.10
CA MET A 258 -10.17 -2.48 -10.82
C MET A 258 -8.85 -1.73 -10.80
N THR A 259 -8.17 -1.75 -9.68
CA THR A 259 -6.88 -1.09 -9.52
C THR A 259 -5.87 -2.04 -8.90
N VAL A 260 -4.67 -2.07 -9.46
CA VAL A 260 -3.52 -2.80 -8.94
C VAL A 260 -2.29 -1.90 -8.93
N VAL A 261 -1.49 -2.02 -7.87
CA VAL A 261 -0.12 -1.51 -7.78
C VAL A 261 0.77 -2.68 -7.45
N ILE A 262 1.75 -2.95 -8.30
CA ILE A 262 2.70 -4.06 -8.15
C ILE A 262 4.11 -3.49 -8.09
N ALA A 263 4.93 -3.99 -7.18
CA ALA A 263 6.35 -3.67 -7.13
C ALA A 263 7.18 -4.95 -6.98
N ARG A 264 8.25 -5.08 -7.78
CA ARG A 264 9.29 -6.11 -7.60
C ARG A 264 10.52 -5.48 -6.99
N VAL A 265 11.05 -6.09 -5.94
CA VAL A 265 12.30 -5.66 -5.30
C VAL A 265 13.46 -6.11 -6.17
N LEU A 266 14.13 -5.16 -6.85
CA LEU A 266 15.32 -5.42 -7.66
C LEU A 266 16.59 -5.39 -6.81
N ASP A 267 16.68 -4.47 -5.83
CA ASP A 267 17.75 -4.39 -4.83
C ASP A 267 17.14 -4.00 -3.47
N ASP A 268 17.35 -4.82 -2.46
CA ASP A 268 16.88 -4.59 -1.08
C ASP A 268 17.84 -3.76 -0.22
N GLY A 269 18.93 -3.23 -0.81
CA GLY A 269 19.93 -2.38 -0.13
C GLY A 269 20.81 -3.09 0.90
N ARG A 270 20.65 -4.41 1.13
CA ARG A 270 21.37 -5.14 2.18
C ARG A 270 22.87 -5.19 1.98
N VAL A 271 23.33 -5.31 0.74
CA VAL A 271 24.76 -5.32 0.43
C VAL A 271 25.36 -3.95 0.77
N ALA A 272 24.70 -2.87 0.40
CA ALA A 272 25.12 -1.51 0.74
C ALA A 272 25.12 -1.29 2.27
N ARG A 273 24.10 -1.81 2.96
CA ARG A 273 24.00 -1.77 4.43
C ARG A 273 25.15 -2.51 5.10
N LEU A 274 25.49 -3.70 4.62
CA LEU A 274 26.61 -4.49 5.16
C LEU A 274 27.93 -3.76 4.95
N ARG A 275 28.21 -3.25 3.75
CA ARG A 275 29.41 -2.47 3.45
C ARG A 275 29.54 -1.25 4.35
N ARG A 276 28.46 -0.50 4.58
CA ARG A 276 28.43 0.66 5.46
C ARG A 276 28.74 0.27 6.91
N ARG A 277 28.15 -0.83 7.42
CA ARG A 277 28.44 -1.33 8.78
C ARG A 277 29.91 -1.74 8.94
N LEU A 278 30.47 -2.44 7.96
CA LEU A 278 31.88 -2.84 7.96
C LEU A 278 32.81 -1.62 7.90
N GLY A 279 32.50 -0.63 7.06
CA GLY A 279 33.25 0.61 6.97
C GLY A 279 33.28 1.41 8.28
N ILE A 280 32.14 1.47 8.98
CA ILE A 280 32.04 2.10 10.31
C ILE A 280 32.88 1.32 11.33
N ALA A 281 32.77 -0.01 11.35
CA ALA A 281 33.54 -0.86 12.27
C ALA A 281 35.06 -0.70 12.07
N LEU A 282 35.53 -0.71 10.80
CA LEU A 282 36.94 -0.47 10.46
C LEU A 282 37.41 0.93 10.85
N GLY A 283 36.57 1.95 10.64
CA GLY A 283 36.90 3.32 11.06
C GLY A 283 37.04 3.48 12.56
N ILE A 284 36.17 2.84 13.35
CA ILE A 284 36.26 2.83 14.82
C ILE A 284 37.54 2.11 15.26
N THR A 285 37.85 0.95 14.69
CA THR A 285 39.05 0.17 15.02
C THR A 285 40.33 0.99 14.70
N ALA A 286 40.38 1.61 13.53
CA ALA A 286 41.51 2.48 13.16
C ALA A 286 41.64 3.69 14.10
N GLY A 287 40.52 4.30 14.50
CA GLY A 287 40.53 5.41 15.47
C GLY A 287 41.04 4.99 16.85
N VAL A 288 40.63 3.83 17.34
CA VAL A 288 41.11 3.29 18.62
C VAL A 288 42.60 2.98 18.57
N VAL A 289 43.09 2.36 17.48
CA VAL A 289 44.53 2.09 17.29
C VAL A 289 45.33 3.38 17.24
N MET A 290 44.86 4.41 16.51
CA MET A 290 45.55 5.71 16.49
C MET A 290 45.61 6.37 17.87
N LEU A 291 44.49 6.28 18.64
CA LEU A 291 44.44 6.85 19.98
C LEU A 291 45.41 6.14 20.92
N THR A 292 45.49 4.81 20.86
CA THR A 292 46.42 4.01 21.70
C THR A 292 47.90 4.29 21.33
N VAL A 293 48.22 4.44 20.04
CA VAL A 293 49.55 4.82 19.58
C VAL A 293 49.92 6.24 20.05
N MET A 294 49.00 7.19 19.96
CA MET A 294 49.23 8.54 20.48
C MET A 294 49.48 8.58 21.98
N ILE A 295 48.69 7.84 22.77
CA ILE A 295 48.89 7.77 24.22
C ILE A 295 50.24 7.13 24.55
N ALA A 296 50.65 6.07 23.85
CA ALA A 296 51.94 5.43 24.03
C ALA A 296 53.14 6.30 23.66
N TRP A 297 52.96 7.32 22.79
CA TRP A 297 53.98 8.31 22.41
C TRP A 297 54.07 9.48 23.41
N MET A 298 53.02 9.71 24.19
CA MET A 298 52.95 10.77 25.21
C MET A 298 53.43 10.34 26.60
N LEU A 299 53.59 9.03 26.83
CA LEU A 299 54.15 8.43 28.04
C LEU A 299 55.65 8.06 27.86
#